data_b8529367b14e37b75c9abdf0fb48f795
#
_entry.id   b8529367b14e37b75c9abdf0fb48f795
#
_cell.length_a   1.000
_cell.length_b   1.000
_cell.length_c   1.000
_cell.angle_alpha   90.00
_cell.angle_beta   90.00
_cell.angle_gamma   90.00
#
_symmetry.space_group_name_H-M   'P 1'
#
loop_
_entity.id
_entity.type
_entity.pdbx_description
1 polymer ?
#
loop_
_entity_poly.entity_id
_entity_poly.type
_entity_poly.pdbx_seq_one_letter_code
_entity_poly.pdbx_strand_id
1 'polypeptide(L)'
;MQDFLTLADTGNFTRAAGVRHTSQAAFSRRIQALEGWLGATLIDRGAFPTRLTPDGERFRQQAGDILERILTTRGELQGKPGPDRIRIALPYALATGEFPAWWAAWSAGDALSCDLLLGNVHDMVSLLAAGAVDLLVCFHSAQQPILLDPARYDRAALRTDRLRPMAARGLLPPGAWPGRPGARIPLLAYPPTVLFGRLVALAIEAAPAPLHADVRAECDMADVLRGLALAGQGVAWLPDCALRPGDDTLLDPMDAGDWSVNVATIAVRDRTARRPSLDRLWDRLVATAP
;
A
#
# COMPACT_ATOMS: atom_id res chain seq x y z
N MET A 1 2.04 23.61 -5.12
CA MET A 1 1.27 22.38 -4.88
C MET A 1 2.08 21.31 -4.12
N GLN A 2 3.21 20.81 -4.57
CA GLN A 2 4.02 19.81 -3.84
C GLN A 2 4.34 20.19 -2.39
N ASP A 3 4.75 21.44 -2.15
CA ASP A 3 5.04 21.92 -0.80
C ASP A 3 3.79 21.91 0.11
N PHE A 4 2.63 22.25 -0.45
CA PHE A 4 1.35 22.16 0.28
C PHE A 4 0.97 20.73 0.65
N LEU A 5 1.08 19.78 -0.29
CA LEU A 5 0.82 18.36 -0.01
C LEU A 5 1.77 17.81 1.05
N THR A 6 3.07 18.13 0.97
CA THR A 6 4.06 17.76 2.00
C THR A 6 3.70 18.36 3.37
N LEU A 7 3.18 19.59 3.42
CA LEU A 7 2.73 20.19 4.69
C LEU A 7 1.47 19.51 5.23
N ALA A 8 0.53 19.17 4.36
CA ALA A 8 -0.69 18.45 4.71
C ALA A 8 -0.39 17.07 5.34
N ASP A 9 0.63 16.39 4.82
CA ASP A 9 1.04 15.06 5.30
C ASP A 9 1.86 15.12 6.60
N THR A 10 2.71 16.15 6.75
CA THR A 10 3.61 16.24 7.90
C THR A 10 3.01 16.98 9.10
N GLY A 11 1.98 17.82 8.87
CA GLY A 11 1.36 18.68 9.88
C GLY A 11 2.32 19.69 10.56
N ASN A 12 3.52 19.90 9.98
CA ASN A 12 4.57 20.72 10.60
C ASN A 12 5.44 21.42 9.56
N PHE A 13 5.53 22.75 9.62
CA PHE A 13 6.27 23.56 8.65
C PHE A 13 7.77 23.28 8.64
N THR A 14 8.38 23.06 9.79
CA THR A 14 9.83 22.78 9.89
C THR A 14 10.16 21.40 9.27
N ARG A 15 9.34 20.39 9.60
CA ARG A 15 9.49 19.05 9.06
C ARG A 15 9.24 19.02 7.55
N ALA A 16 8.18 19.68 7.08
CA ALA A 16 7.87 19.82 5.66
C ALA A 16 9.00 20.51 4.87
N ALA A 17 9.54 21.59 5.42
CA ALA A 17 10.68 22.30 4.83
C ALA A 17 11.92 21.39 4.71
N GLY A 18 12.21 20.58 5.73
CA GLY A 18 13.29 19.58 5.69
C GLY A 18 13.08 18.54 4.57
N VAL A 19 11.88 17.97 4.46
CA VAL A 19 11.51 17.02 3.38
C VAL A 19 11.69 17.66 2.00
N ARG A 20 11.40 18.96 1.87
CA ARG A 20 11.50 19.70 0.61
C ARG A 20 12.86 20.37 0.37
N HIS A 21 13.86 20.08 1.22
CA HIS A 21 15.23 20.60 1.14
C HIS A 21 15.27 22.13 1.03
N THR A 22 14.47 22.83 1.84
CA THR A 22 14.39 24.30 1.85
C THR A 22 14.33 24.85 3.28
N SER A 23 14.56 26.17 3.44
CA SER A 23 14.38 26.79 4.75
C SER A 23 12.89 26.96 5.09
N GLN A 24 12.55 26.91 6.39
CA GLN A 24 11.17 27.09 6.85
C GLN A 24 10.57 28.43 6.38
N ALA A 25 11.37 29.51 6.36
CA ALA A 25 10.93 30.81 5.90
C ALA A 25 10.59 30.83 4.42
N ALA A 26 11.41 30.20 3.57
CA ALA A 26 11.16 30.05 2.14
C ALA A 26 9.95 29.15 1.88
N PHE A 27 9.84 28.04 2.61
CA PHE A 27 8.70 27.13 2.53
C PHE A 27 7.39 27.85 2.89
N SER A 28 7.36 28.59 4.00
CA SER A 28 6.18 29.36 4.43
C SER A 28 5.75 30.39 3.38
N ARG A 29 6.71 31.10 2.77
CA ARG A 29 6.41 32.04 1.67
C ARG A 29 5.79 31.36 0.45
N ARG A 30 6.25 30.15 0.10
CA ARG A 30 5.65 29.40 -1.02
C ARG A 30 4.22 28.96 -0.74
N ILE A 31 3.92 28.59 0.52
CA ILE A 31 2.53 28.29 0.92
C ILE A 31 1.67 29.54 0.82
N GLN A 32 2.14 30.69 1.36
CA GLN A 32 1.42 31.96 1.28
C GLN A 32 1.18 32.42 -0.17
N ALA A 33 2.18 32.24 -1.05
CA ALA A 33 2.03 32.56 -2.47
C ALA A 33 0.98 31.66 -3.15
N LEU A 34 0.88 30.39 -2.77
CA LEU A 34 -0.16 29.49 -3.25
C LEU A 34 -1.54 29.91 -2.75
N GLU A 35 -1.69 30.24 -1.46
CA GLU A 35 -2.94 30.75 -0.87
C GLU A 35 -3.38 32.06 -1.55
N GLY A 36 -2.44 32.97 -1.78
CA GLY A 36 -2.69 34.23 -2.48
C GLY A 36 -3.11 34.03 -3.94
N TRP A 37 -2.51 33.07 -4.64
CA TRP A 37 -2.88 32.74 -6.03
C TRP A 37 -4.27 32.11 -6.13
N LEU A 38 -4.62 31.24 -5.14
CA LEU A 38 -5.94 30.61 -5.07
C LEU A 38 -7.03 31.54 -4.55
N GLY A 39 -6.66 32.64 -3.87
CA GLY A 39 -7.61 33.52 -3.19
C GLY A 39 -8.28 32.87 -1.97
N ALA A 40 -7.69 31.81 -1.40
CA ALA A 40 -8.24 31.05 -0.28
C ALA A 40 -7.17 30.68 0.74
N THR A 41 -7.52 30.68 2.03
CA THR A 41 -6.64 30.22 3.11
C THR A 41 -6.75 28.70 3.21
N LEU A 42 -5.65 27.98 3.01
CA LEU A 42 -5.61 26.52 3.04
C LEU A 42 -5.16 25.95 4.38
N ILE A 43 -4.42 26.76 5.17
CA ILE A 43 -3.78 26.33 6.42
C ILE A 43 -4.34 27.12 7.59
N ASP A 44 -4.85 26.40 8.59
CA ASP A 44 -5.15 26.97 9.90
C ASP A 44 -3.84 27.14 10.69
N ARG A 45 -3.35 28.40 10.75
CA ARG A 45 -2.11 28.76 11.44
C ARG A 45 -2.26 28.88 12.94
N GLY A 46 -3.51 28.94 13.45
CA GLY A 46 -3.81 28.98 14.87
C GLY A 46 -3.81 27.61 15.54
N ALA A 47 -3.88 26.54 14.77
CA ALA A 47 -3.89 25.18 15.29
C ALA A 47 -2.47 24.61 15.48
N PHE A 48 -2.29 23.87 16.57
CA PHE A 48 -1.08 23.05 16.79
C PHE A 48 -1.49 21.63 17.17
N PRO A 49 -1.10 20.57 16.41
CA PRO A 49 -0.35 20.62 15.14
C PRO A 49 -1.10 21.39 14.03
N THR A 50 -0.37 21.86 13.03
CA THR A 50 -0.91 22.59 11.87
C THR A 50 -2.00 21.74 11.18
N ARG A 51 -3.17 22.36 10.93
CA ARG A 51 -4.31 21.71 10.28
C ARG A 51 -4.67 22.40 8.97
N LEU A 52 -5.36 21.68 8.11
CA LEU A 52 -5.96 22.23 6.92
C LEU A 52 -7.28 22.93 7.28
N THR A 53 -7.62 23.97 6.54
CA THR A 53 -8.97 24.54 6.53
C THR A 53 -9.91 23.65 5.69
N PRO A 54 -11.24 23.84 5.71
CA PRO A 54 -12.14 23.13 4.79
C PRO A 54 -11.77 23.32 3.32
N ASP A 55 -11.31 24.52 2.93
CA ASP A 55 -10.80 24.76 1.58
C ASP A 55 -9.46 24.07 1.33
N GLY A 56 -8.61 23.97 2.37
CA GLY A 56 -7.37 23.20 2.34
C GLY A 56 -7.61 21.71 2.10
N GLU A 57 -8.57 21.08 2.77
CA GLU A 57 -8.93 19.69 2.56
C GLU A 57 -9.47 19.44 1.15
N ARG A 58 -10.36 20.34 0.67
CA ARG A 58 -10.87 20.28 -0.70
C ARG A 58 -9.74 20.43 -1.71
N PHE A 59 -8.84 21.40 -1.51
CA PHE A 59 -7.70 21.62 -2.39
C PHE A 59 -6.67 20.47 -2.34
N ARG A 60 -6.49 19.81 -1.19
CA ARG A 60 -5.60 18.65 -1.07
C ARG A 60 -5.96 17.55 -2.05
N GLN A 61 -7.25 17.21 -2.16
CA GLN A 61 -7.72 16.21 -3.11
C GLN A 61 -7.41 16.62 -4.55
N GLN A 62 -7.78 17.85 -4.92
CA GLN A 62 -7.57 18.34 -6.29
C GLN A 62 -6.09 18.57 -6.63
N ALA A 63 -5.27 19.03 -5.68
CA ALA A 63 -3.85 19.27 -5.88
C ALA A 63 -3.06 17.99 -6.11
N GLY A 64 -3.47 16.87 -5.47
CA GLY A 64 -2.92 15.55 -5.73
C GLY A 64 -3.11 15.18 -7.19
N ASP A 65 -4.35 15.17 -7.66
CA ASP A 65 -4.73 14.81 -9.02
C ASP A 65 -4.05 15.67 -10.09
N ILE A 66 -4.00 17.00 -9.87
CA ILE A 66 -3.36 17.94 -10.81
C ILE A 66 -1.86 17.71 -10.89
N LEU A 67 -1.19 17.58 -9.73
CA LEU A 67 0.26 17.36 -9.69
C LEU A 67 0.64 16.06 -10.40
N GLU A 68 -0.14 15.04 -10.19
CA GLU A 68 0.08 13.73 -10.79
C GLU A 68 -0.12 13.76 -12.31
N ARG A 69 -1.15 14.45 -12.80
CA ARG A 69 -1.33 14.69 -14.25
C ARG A 69 -0.12 15.41 -14.85
N ILE A 70 0.40 16.43 -14.17
CA ILE A 70 1.60 17.16 -14.63
C ILE A 70 2.81 16.22 -14.67
N LEU A 71 3.02 15.38 -13.64
CA LEU A 71 4.13 14.44 -13.59
C LEU A 71 4.01 13.34 -14.66
N THR A 72 2.79 12.87 -14.90
CA THR A 72 2.49 11.91 -15.99
C THR A 72 2.79 12.52 -17.36
N THR A 73 2.27 13.71 -17.64
CA THR A 73 2.53 14.42 -18.91
C THR A 73 4.01 14.72 -19.08
N ARG A 74 4.71 15.10 -18.00
CA ARG A 74 6.17 15.28 -18.03
C ARG A 74 6.90 13.98 -18.38
N GLY A 75 6.49 12.85 -17.79
CA GLY A 75 7.02 11.52 -18.13
C GLY A 75 6.81 11.17 -19.60
N GLU A 76 5.60 11.45 -20.12
CA GLU A 76 5.26 11.26 -21.54
C GLU A 76 6.10 12.13 -22.48
N LEU A 77 6.37 13.37 -22.10
CA LEU A 77 7.18 14.30 -22.88
C LEU A 77 8.68 13.97 -22.83
N GLN A 78 9.16 13.37 -21.74
CA GLN A 78 10.57 13.00 -21.56
C GLN A 78 10.96 11.65 -22.20
N GLY A 79 10.00 10.87 -22.61
CA GLY A 79 10.17 9.60 -23.31
C GLY A 79 8.89 8.80 -23.19
N LYS A 80 8.09 8.76 -24.27
CA LYS A 80 6.96 7.82 -24.30
C LYS A 80 7.49 6.43 -23.99
N PRO A 81 6.92 5.71 -23.01
CA PRO A 81 7.09 4.27 -22.95
C PRO A 81 6.77 3.74 -24.34
N GLY A 82 7.62 2.87 -24.90
CA GLY A 82 7.29 2.22 -26.15
C GLY A 82 5.87 1.66 -26.10
N PRO A 83 5.18 1.46 -27.22
CA PRO A 83 3.78 1.03 -27.26
C PRO A 83 3.51 -0.25 -26.46
N ASP A 84 4.56 -1.03 -26.19
CA ASP A 84 4.51 -2.30 -25.48
C ASP A 84 5.03 -2.23 -24.03
N ARG A 85 5.26 -1.02 -23.47
CA ARG A 85 5.67 -0.82 -22.09
C ARG A 85 4.46 -0.51 -21.21
N ILE A 86 4.28 -1.28 -20.15
CA ILE A 86 3.13 -1.21 -19.22
C ILE A 86 3.61 -0.80 -17.83
N ARG A 87 3.02 0.26 -17.27
CA ARG A 87 3.31 0.71 -15.91
C ARG A 87 2.39 -0.02 -14.93
N ILE A 88 2.97 -0.76 -14.02
CA ILE A 88 2.23 -1.61 -13.07
C ILE A 88 2.54 -1.17 -11.65
N ALA A 89 1.52 -0.82 -10.88
CA ALA A 89 1.64 -0.57 -9.45
C ALA A 89 1.28 -1.82 -8.66
N LEU A 90 2.11 -2.19 -7.67
CA LEU A 90 1.82 -3.34 -6.80
C LEU A 90 2.56 -3.26 -5.46
N PRO A 91 2.02 -3.87 -4.37
CA PRO A 91 2.68 -3.97 -3.08
C PRO A 91 3.96 -4.81 -3.14
N TYR A 92 4.92 -4.49 -2.26
CA TYR A 92 6.21 -5.21 -2.17
C TYR A 92 6.04 -6.72 -2.06
N ALA A 93 5.15 -7.21 -1.19
CA ALA A 93 4.94 -8.64 -1.00
C ALA A 93 4.52 -9.38 -2.29
N LEU A 94 3.65 -8.74 -3.11
CA LEU A 94 3.26 -9.30 -4.41
C LEU A 94 4.39 -9.20 -5.43
N ALA A 95 5.15 -8.10 -5.41
CA ALA A 95 6.27 -7.89 -6.34
C ALA A 95 7.37 -8.94 -6.17
N THR A 96 7.66 -9.33 -4.94
CA THR A 96 8.71 -10.29 -4.61
C THR A 96 8.23 -11.74 -4.62
N GLY A 97 6.93 -11.97 -4.33
CA GLY A 97 6.34 -13.31 -4.25
C GLY A 97 5.80 -13.82 -5.58
N GLU A 98 4.79 -13.18 -6.06
CA GLU A 98 3.92 -13.69 -7.12
C GLU A 98 4.22 -13.10 -8.50
N PHE A 99 4.58 -11.82 -8.55
CA PHE A 99 4.69 -11.07 -9.80
C PHE A 99 5.67 -11.69 -10.81
N PRO A 100 6.83 -12.25 -10.44
CA PRO A 100 7.73 -12.87 -11.41
C PRO A 100 7.07 -14.00 -12.20
N ALA A 101 6.30 -14.86 -11.53
CA ALA A 101 5.56 -15.94 -12.17
C ALA A 101 4.40 -15.43 -13.02
N TRP A 102 3.64 -14.46 -12.50
CA TRP A 102 2.55 -13.81 -13.25
C TRP A 102 3.07 -13.10 -14.49
N TRP A 103 4.15 -12.33 -14.37
CA TRP A 103 4.71 -11.62 -15.51
C TRP A 103 5.18 -12.56 -16.61
N ALA A 104 5.83 -13.67 -16.25
CA ALA A 104 6.23 -14.69 -17.20
C ALA A 104 5.02 -15.27 -17.97
N ALA A 105 3.89 -15.49 -17.28
CA ALA A 105 2.66 -15.97 -17.91
C ALA A 105 1.97 -14.90 -18.76
N TRP A 106 1.86 -13.67 -18.25
CA TRP A 106 1.15 -12.57 -18.91
C TRP A 106 1.87 -12.02 -20.13
N SER A 107 3.21 -12.00 -20.11
CA SER A 107 4.04 -11.52 -21.22
C SER A 107 4.39 -12.61 -22.24
N ALA A 108 4.01 -13.86 -22.01
CA ALA A 108 4.37 -14.98 -22.86
C ALA A 108 3.97 -14.76 -24.33
N GLY A 109 4.94 -14.87 -25.24
CA GLY A 109 4.72 -14.71 -26.69
C GLY A 109 4.58 -13.26 -27.20
N ASP A 110 4.73 -12.25 -26.32
CA ASP A 110 4.74 -10.83 -26.67
C ASP A 110 6.04 -10.15 -26.23
N ALA A 111 6.46 -9.11 -26.96
CA ALA A 111 7.58 -8.26 -26.59
C ALA A 111 7.18 -7.18 -25.56
N LEU A 112 6.38 -7.57 -24.53
CA LEU A 112 5.95 -6.65 -23.49
C LEU A 112 7.10 -6.31 -22.53
N SER A 113 7.18 -5.07 -22.12
CA SER A 113 8.03 -4.63 -21.01
C SER A 113 7.19 -3.95 -19.93
N CYS A 114 7.67 -3.95 -18.69
CA CYS A 114 6.95 -3.29 -17.60
C CYS A 114 7.85 -2.36 -16.80
N ASP A 115 7.24 -1.32 -16.25
CA ASP A 115 7.77 -0.51 -15.16
C ASP A 115 6.98 -0.83 -13.90
N LEU A 116 7.69 -1.18 -12.84
CA LEU A 116 7.07 -1.50 -11.55
C LEU A 116 7.16 -0.29 -10.62
N LEU A 117 6.02 0.13 -10.10
CA LEU A 117 5.90 1.11 -9.03
C LEU A 117 5.47 0.36 -7.77
N LEU A 118 6.32 0.38 -6.75
CA LEU A 118 6.10 -0.38 -5.54
C LEU A 118 5.72 0.55 -4.38
N GLY A 119 4.78 0.13 -3.52
CA GLY A 119 4.37 0.90 -2.37
C GLY A 119 3.17 0.29 -1.64
N ASN A 120 2.46 1.10 -0.86
CA ASN A 120 1.25 0.66 -0.17
C ASN A 120 0.00 0.82 -1.06
N VAL A 121 -1.07 0.07 -0.72
CA VAL A 121 -2.28 0.00 -1.55
C VAL A 121 -2.94 1.38 -1.76
N HIS A 122 -2.95 2.24 -0.74
CA HIS A 122 -3.60 3.55 -0.81
C HIS A 122 -2.96 4.48 -1.85
N ASP A 123 -1.62 4.58 -1.80
CA ASP A 123 -0.87 5.42 -2.75
C ASP A 123 -1.02 4.89 -4.19
N MET A 124 -1.05 3.59 -4.37
CA MET A 124 -1.18 2.96 -5.69
C MET A 124 -2.55 3.15 -6.31
N VAL A 125 -3.63 3.13 -5.50
CA VAL A 125 -4.98 3.48 -5.97
C VAL A 125 -4.99 4.91 -6.51
N SER A 126 -4.33 5.83 -5.82
CA SER A 126 -4.19 7.22 -6.28
C SER A 126 -3.42 7.31 -7.59
N LEU A 127 -2.34 6.53 -7.77
CA LEU A 127 -1.57 6.45 -9.02
C LEU A 127 -2.43 5.95 -10.20
N LEU A 128 -3.27 4.93 -9.98
CA LEU A 128 -4.18 4.45 -11.02
C LEU A 128 -5.24 5.50 -11.36
N ALA A 129 -5.85 6.11 -10.36
CA ALA A 129 -6.90 7.12 -10.54
C ALA A 129 -6.42 8.32 -11.36
N ALA A 130 -5.17 8.68 -11.23
CA ALA A 130 -4.54 9.77 -11.96
C ALA A 130 -3.91 9.35 -13.29
N GLY A 131 -3.94 8.08 -13.67
CA GLY A 131 -3.38 7.59 -14.92
C GLY A 131 -1.86 7.51 -14.94
N ALA A 132 -1.21 7.58 -13.77
CA ALA A 132 0.24 7.42 -13.65
C ALA A 132 0.68 5.98 -13.86
N VAL A 133 -0.21 5.02 -13.63
CA VAL A 133 -0.02 3.60 -13.96
C VAL A 133 -1.14 3.08 -14.83
N ASP A 134 -0.86 2.03 -15.58
CA ASP A 134 -1.78 1.41 -16.52
C ASP A 134 -2.56 0.25 -15.87
N LEU A 135 -1.91 -0.40 -14.90
CA LEU A 135 -2.44 -1.55 -14.17
C LEU A 135 -2.10 -1.42 -12.68
N LEU A 136 -3.07 -1.65 -11.82
CA LEU A 136 -2.89 -1.83 -10.39
C LEU A 136 -3.10 -3.29 -10.04
N VAL A 137 -2.15 -3.91 -9.34
CA VAL A 137 -2.35 -5.22 -8.70
C VAL A 137 -2.24 -5.02 -7.21
N CYS A 138 -3.27 -5.35 -6.44
CA CYS A 138 -3.28 -5.04 -5.01
C CYS A 138 -4.11 -6.02 -4.18
N PHE A 139 -3.91 -5.97 -2.87
CA PHE A 139 -4.78 -6.67 -1.93
C PHE A 139 -6.12 -5.95 -1.79
N HIS A 140 -7.17 -6.73 -1.68
CA HIS A 140 -8.54 -6.29 -1.46
C HIS A 140 -9.19 -7.10 -0.34
N SER A 141 -9.98 -6.43 0.49
CA SER A 141 -10.81 -7.07 1.50
C SER A 141 -12.19 -6.41 1.51
N ALA A 142 -13.24 -7.21 1.72
CA ALA A 142 -14.59 -6.69 1.89
C ALA A 142 -14.72 -5.80 3.14
N GLN A 143 -13.88 -6.02 4.15
CA GLN A 143 -13.85 -5.21 5.38
C GLN A 143 -13.19 -3.83 5.16
N GLN A 144 -12.31 -3.71 4.15
CA GLN A 144 -11.58 -2.49 3.78
C GLN A 144 -11.60 -2.34 2.25
N PRO A 145 -12.77 -2.03 1.64
CA PRO A 145 -12.92 -2.02 0.20
C PRO A 145 -12.17 -0.85 -0.44
N ILE A 146 -11.58 -1.11 -1.61
CA ILE A 146 -11.04 -0.07 -2.46
C ILE A 146 -12.20 0.64 -3.17
N LEU A 147 -12.32 1.94 -2.92
CA LEU A 147 -13.39 2.77 -3.47
C LEU A 147 -12.96 3.32 -4.85
N LEU A 148 -13.19 2.53 -5.90
CA LEU A 148 -13.04 2.93 -7.30
C LEU A 148 -14.38 2.72 -8.00
N ASP A 149 -14.77 3.65 -8.86
CA ASP A 149 -16.01 3.60 -9.62
C ASP A 149 -16.05 2.36 -10.55
N PRO A 150 -16.97 1.40 -10.33
CA PRO A 150 -17.04 0.20 -11.16
C PRO A 150 -17.47 0.49 -12.62
N ALA A 151 -18.03 1.67 -12.89
CA ALA A 151 -18.34 2.07 -14.27
C ALA A 151 -17.06 2.46 -15.04
N ARG A 152 -16.03 2.93 -14.34
CA ARG A 152 -14.77 3.35 -14.95
C ARG A 152 -13.68 2.27 -14.90
N TYR A 153 -13.63 1.46 -13.85
CA TYR A 153 -12.54 0.52 -13.63
C TYR A 153 -12.96 -0.93 -13.79
N ASP A 154 -12.26 -1.67 -14.65
CA ASP A 154 -12.35 -3.13 -14.72
C ASP A 154 -11.57 -3.75 -13.56
N ARG A 155 -12.11 -4.83 -12.99
CA ARG A 155 -11.47 -5.61 -11.91
C ARG A 155 -11.44 -7.08 -12.27
N ALA A 156 -10.33 -7.75 -11.96
CA ALA A 156 -10.19 -9.20 -12.07
C ALA A 156 -9.63 -9.74 -10.75
N ALA A 157 -10.19 -10.83 -10.23
CA ALA A 157 -9.63 -11.56 -9.10
C ALA A 157 -8.45 -12.40 -9.59
N LEU A 158 -7.29 -12.32 -8.93
CA LEU A 158 -6.10 -13.09 -9.30
C LEU A 158 -5.88 -14.30 -8.39
N ARG A 159 -6.10 -14.12 -7.09
CA ARG A 159 -6.03 -15.21 -6.10
C ARG A 159 -6.70 -14.80 -4.80
N THR A 160 -7.01 -15.81 -3.99
CA THR A 160 -7.33 -15.65 -2.58
C THR A 160 -6.05 -15.80 -1.75
N ASP A 161 -5.89 -15.02 -0.70
CA ASP A 161 -4.75 -15.06 0.20
C ASP A 161 -5.26 -14.99 1.65
N ARG A 162 -4.43 -15.39 2.61
CA ARG A 162 -4.76 -15.35 4.03
C ARG A 162 -3.66 -14.62 4.79
N LEU A 163 -4.04 -13.60 5.53
CA LEU A 163 -3.20 -12.87 6.48
C LEU A 163 -3.34 -13.54 7.84
N ARG A 164 -2.29 -14.18 8.36
CA ARG A 164 -2.33 -14.99 9.60
C ARG A 164 -1.11 -14.76 10.49
N PRO A 165 -1.27 -14.90 11.83
CA PRO A 165 -0.17 -14.74 12.77
C PRO A 165 0.79 -15.93 12.65
N MET A 166 2.06 -15.63 12.42
CA MET A 166 3.16 -16.57 12.24
C MET A 166 4.32 -16.22 13.16
N ALA A 167 5.02 -17.21 13.67
CA ALA A 167 6.24 -17.00 14.45
C ALA A 167 7.28 -18.10 14.15
N ALA A 168 8.55 -17.83 14.46
CA ALA A 168 9.57 -18.87 14.41
C ALA A 168 9.18 -20.08 15.26
N ARG A 169 9.42 -21.26 14.73
CA ARG A 169 9.16 -22.52 15.43
C ARG A 169 9.85 -22.53 16.79
N GLY A 170 9.07 -22.81 17.84
CA GLY A 170 9.57 -22.82 19.21
C GLY A 170 9.78 -21.45 19.85
N LEU A 171 9.42 -20.33 19.22
CA LEU A 171 9.50 -19.00 19.82
C LEU A 171 8.61 -18.87 21.04
N LEU A 172 7.39 -19.38 20.95
CA LEU A 172 6.44 -19.35 22.06
C LEU A 172 6.27 -20.76 22.64
N PRO A 173 6.24 -20.88 24.02
CA PRO A 173 5.87 -22.15 24.64
C PRO A 173 4.44 -22.55 24.24
N PRO A 174 4.11 -23.87 24.25
CA PRO A 174 2.74 -24.33 24.03
C PRO A 174 1.74 -23.61 24.96
N GLY A 175 0.64 -23.07 24.38
CA GLY A 175 -0.40 -22.34 25.12
C GLY A 175 -0.02 -20.90 25.53
N ALA A 176 1.10 -20.37 25.07
CA ALA A 176 1.46 -18.96 25.33
C ALA A 176 0.73 -17.96 24.43
N TRP A 177 0.24 -18.38 23.27
CA TRP A 177 -0.62 -17.56 22.41
C TRP A 177 -2.04 -17.45 22.98
N PRO A 178 -2.69 -16.29 23.00
CA PRO A 178 -2.28 -14.94 22.50
C PRO A 178 -1.63 -14.05 23.57
N GLY A 179 -0.89 -14.59 24.49
CA GLY A 179 -0.36 -13.89 25.66
C GLY A 179 -1.38 -13.81 26.80
N ARG A 180 -0.96 -13.22 27.94
CA ARG A 180 -1.82 -12.98 29.11
C ARG A 180 -1.28 -11.81 29.92
N PRO A 181 -2.09 -11.22 30.85
CA PRO A 181 -1.57 -10.22 31.76
C PRO A 181 -0.32 -10.73 32.51
N GLY A 182 0.77 -9.96 32.47
CA GLY A 182 2.06 -10.33 33.07
C GLY A 182 2.93 -11.28 32.24
N ALA A 183 2.44 -11.86 31.13
CA ALA A 183 3.23 -12.68 30.19
C ALA A 183 2.89 -12.31 28.75
N ARG A 184 3.33 -11.11 28.34
CA ARG A 184 3.09 -10.54 27.01
C ARG A 184 4.01 -11.18 25.99
N ILE A 185 3.50 -11.37 24.77
CA ILE A 185 4.28 -11.93 23.64
C ILE A 185 4.93 -10.82 22.82
N PRO A 186 6.08 -11.07 22.18
CA PRO A 186 6.67 -10.10 21.26
C PRO A 186 5.87 -10.02 19.97
N LEU A 187 5.51 -8.82 19.54
CA LEU A 187 4.72 -8.52 18.35
C LEU A 187 5.53 -7.73 17.32
N LEU A 188 5.42 -8.13 16.08
CA LEU A 188 5.92 -7.42 14.91
C LEU A 188 4.70 -6.84 14.18
N ALA A 189 4.54 -5.53 14.20
CA ALA A 189 3.30 -4.87 13.82
C ALA A 189 3.40 -4.18 12.45
N TYR A 190 2.25 -4.06 11.80
CA TYR A 190 2.06 -3.09 10.72
C TYR A 190 1.58 -1.76 11.29
N PRO A 191 1.99 -0.61 10.71
CA PRO A 191 1.39 0.68 11.04
C PRO A 191 -0.13 0.68 10.76
N PRO A 192 -0.95 1.35 11.58
CA PRO A 192 -2.40 1.43 11.37
C PRO A 192 -2.80 2.18 10.09
N THR A 193 -1.86 2.91 9.49
CA THR A 193 -2.06 3.66 8.24
C THR A 193 -2.11 2.78 6.99
N VAL A 194 -1.55 1.56 7.05
CA VAL A 194 -1.55 0.64 5.91
C VAL A 194 -2.70 -0.37 5.96
N LEU A 195 -3.04 -0.98 4.83
CA LEU A 195 -4.15 -1.93 4.72
C LEU A 195 -4.02 -3.08 5.72
N PHE A 196 -2.86 -3.73 5.79
CA PHE A 196 -2.65 -4.87 6.68
C PHE A 196 -2.72 -4.49 8.16
N GLY A 197 -2.25 -3.28 8.53
CA GLY A 197 -2.40 -2.79 9.91
C GLY A 197 -3.87 -2.67 10.33
N ARG A 198 -4.72 -2.14 9.46
CA ARG A 198 -6.17 -2.04 9.71
C ARG A 198 -6.84 -3.42 9.74
N LEU A 199 -6.47 -4.33 8.83
CA LEU A 199 -7.04 -5.69 8.81
C LEU A 199 -6.63 -6.50 10.03
N VAL A 200 -5.37 -6.39 10.47
CA VAL A 200 -4.88 -7.03 11.71
C VAL A 200 -5.62 -6.48 12.93
N ALA A 201 -5.84 -5.17 13.00
CA ALA A 201 -6.63 -4.57 14.10
C ALA A 201 -8.04 -5.14 14.15
N LEU A 202 -8.72 -5.28 13.01
CA LEU A 202 -10.05 -5.91 12.92
C LEU A 202 -10.01 -7.40 13.32
N ALA A 203 -8.97 -8.15 12.93
CA ALA A 203 -8.79 -9.53 13.33
C ALA A 203 -8.61 -9.68 14.85
N ILE A 204 -7.81 -8.79 15.45
CA ILE A 204 -7.59 -8.76 16.91
C ILE A 204 -8.89 -8.41 17.66
N GLU A 205 -9.66 -7.45 17.13
CA GLU A 205 -10.95 -7.06 17.73
C GLU A 205 -12.00 -8.18 17.67
N ALA A 206 -12.01 -8.94 16.57
CA ALA A 206 -12.95 -10.07 16.37
C ALA A 206 -12.48 -11.38 17.01
N ALA A 207 -11.25 -11.42 17.54
CA ALA A 207 -10.65 -12.65 18.05
C ALA A 207 -11.34 -13.17 19.34
N PRO A 208 -11.26 -14.49 19.62
CA PRO A 208 -11.97 -15.11 20.75
C PRO A 208 -11.40 -14.71 22.12
N ALA A 209 -10.21 -14.11 22.16
CA ALA A 209 -9.54 -13.68 23.39
C ALA A 209 -8.72 -12.40 23.15
N PRO A 210 -8.45 -11.60 24.19
CA PRO A 210 -7.62 -10.40 24.04
C PRO A 210 -6.15 -10.75 23.74
N LEU A 211 -5.54 -10.00 22.83
CA LEU A 211 -4.11 -10.10 22.55
C LEU A 211 -3.31 -9.33 23.61
N HIS A 212 -2.40 -10.02 24.29
CA HIS A 212 -1.46 -9.41 25.23
C HIS A 212 -0.04 -9.44 24.64
N ALA A 213 0.34 -8.37 23.96
CA ALA A 213 1.59 -8.29 23.23
C ALA A 213 2.35 -6.98 23.48
N ASP A 214 3.69 -7.02 23.30
CA ASP A 214 4.55 -5.85 23.26
C ASP A 214 5.11 -5.69 21.85
N VAL A 215 4.85 -4.55 21.23
CA VAL A 215 5.40 -4.26 19.89
C VAL A 215 6.91 -4.13 19.98
N ARG A 216 7.63 -4.98 19.26
CA ARG A 216 9.10 -5.01 19.16
C ARG A 216 9.60 -4.26 17.93
N ALA A 217 8.84 -4.33 16.83
CA ALA A 217 9.13 -3.60 15.61
C ALA A 217 7.83 -3.26 14.90
N GLU A 218 7.85 -2.16 14.14
CA GLU A 218 6.76 -1.75 13.28
C GLU A 218 7.32 -1.52 11.87
N CYS A 219 6.71 -2.13 10.85
CA CYS A 219 7.09 -1.97 9.44
C CYS A 219 5.87 -2.19 8.54
N ASP A 220 5.78 -1.43 7.45
CA ASP A 220 4.73 -1.56 6.44
C ASP A 220 4.99 -2.69 5.42
N MET A 221 6.19 -3.27 5.42
CA MET A 221 6.61 -4.33 4.50
C MET A 221 6.49 -5.72 5.12
N ALA A 222 5.63 -6.57 4.56
CA ALA A 222 5.46 -7.96 5.01
C ALA A 222 6.76 -8.78 4.92
N ASP A 223 7.60 -8.56 3.91
CA ASP A 223 8.89 -9.25 3.75
C ASP A 223 9.86 -8.93 4.88
N VAL A 224 9.87 -7.70 5.39
CA VAL A 224 10.69 -7.30 6.56
C VAL A 224 10.18 -7.98 7.81
N LEU A 225 8.85 -7.94 8.05
CA LEU A 225 8.24 -8.59 9.21
C LEU A 225 8.44 -10.12 9.17
N ARG A 226 8.36 -10.73 7.96
CA ARG A 226 8.69 -12.14 7.76
C ARG A 226 10.15 -12.44 8.16
N GLY A 227 11.10 -11.62 7.69
CA GLY A 227 12.52 -11.78 8.06
C GLY A 227 12.75 -11.69 9.57
N LEU A 228 12.10 -10.73 10.24
CA LEU A 228 12.16 -10.60 11.70
C LEU A 228 11.49 -11.78 12.43
N ALA A 229 10.37 -12.29 11.91
CA ALA A 229 9.71 -13.46 12.48
C ALA A 229 10.60 -14.72 12.36
N LEU A 230 11.22 -14.96 11.19
CA LEU A 230 12.20 -16.02 10.99
C LEU A 230 13.41 -15.91 11.93
N ALA A 231 13.86 -14.69 12.23
CA ALA A 231 14.92 -14.43 13.18
C ALA A 231 14.48 -14.57 14.66
N GLY A 232 13.22 -15.00 14.92
CA GLY A 232 12.71 -15.21 16.28
C GLY A 232 12.44 -13.92 17.06
N GLN A 233 12.25 -12.77 16.38
CA GLN A 233 12.03 -11.50 17.04
C GLN A 233 10.60 -11.25 17.51
N GLY A 234 9.64 -12.06 17.04
CA GLY A 234 8.24 -11.94 17.45
C GLY A 234 7.27 -12.62 16.51
N VAL A 235 5.98 -12.46 16.82
CA VAL A 235 4.84 -12.90 16.01
C VAL A 235 4.49 -11.79 15.02
N ALA A 236 4.33 -12.14 13.74
CA ALA A 236 3.88 -11.24 12.69
C ALA A 236 2.65 -11.82 11.99
N TRP A 237 1.70 -10.98 11.58
CA TRP A 237 0.70 -11.38 10.61
C TRP A 237 1.32 -11.35 9.22
N LEU A 238 1.40 -12.49 8.56
CA LEU A 238 2.01 -12.61 7.23
C LEU A 238 0.96 -13.07 6.22
N PRO A 239 0.86 -12.44 5.03
CA PRO A 239 0.08 -12.98 3.94
C PRO A 239 0.79 -14.21 3.36
N ASP A 240 0.03 -15.20 2.91
CA ASP A 240 0.60 -16.45 2.38
C ASP A 240 1.55 -16.17 1.19
N CYS A 241 1.28 -15.15 0.37
CA CYS A 241 2.15 -14.75 -0.75
C CYS A 241 3.53 -14.22 -0.31
N ALA A 242 3.71 -13.80 0.93
CA ALA A 242 5.01 -13.40 1.47
C ALA A 242 5.84 -14.59 1.93
N LEU A 243 5.25 -15.74 2.13
CA LEU A 243 5.97 -16.95 2.53
C LEU A 243 6.77 -17.52 1.34
N ARG A 244 7.93 -18.07 1.63
CA ARG A 244 8.84 -18.67 0.64
C ARG A 244 8.91 -20.18 0.84
N PRO A 245 9.30 -20.94 -0.20
CA PRO A 245 9.59 -22.38 -0.04
C PRO A 245 10.55 -22.62 1.13
N GLY A 246 10.16 -23.51 2.05
CA GLY A 246 10.93 -23.82 3.25
C GLY A 246 10.53 -23.03 4.51
N ASP A 247 9.77 -21.92 4.40
CA ASP A 247 9.30 -21.18 5.58
C ASP A 247 8.37 -22.02 6.46
N ASP A 248 7.61 -22.92 5.87
CA ASP A 248 6.74 -23.89 6.55
C ASP A 248 7.51 -24.84 7.50
N THR A 249 8.81 -24.98 7.32
CA THR A 249 9.68 -25.72 8.24
C THR A 249 10.20 -24.86 9.40
N LEU A 250 10.20 -23.54 9.25
CA LEU A 250 10.81 -22.56 10.17
C LEU A 250 9.78 -21.70 10.91
N LEU A 251 8.61 -21.49 10.32
CA LEU A 251 7.52 -20.71 10.88
C LEU A 251 6.31 -21.60 11.19
N ASP A 252 5.75 -21.43 12.37
CA ASP A 252 4.48 -22.05 12.76
C ASP A 252 3.36 -21.02 12.79
N PRO A 253 2.14 -21.35 12.31
CA PRO A 253 0.96 -20.53 12.55
C PRO A 253 0.62 -20.55 14.05
N MET A 254 0.24 -19.39 14.58
CA MET A 254 -0.05 -19.27 16.01
C MET A 254 -1.48 -19.72 16.38
N ASP A 255 -2.33 -19.93 15.38
CA ASP A 255 -3.73 -20.30 15.59
C ASP A 255 -4.24 -21.28 14.52
N ALA A 256 -5.45 -21.79 14.72
CA ALA A 256 -6.17 -22.62 13.75
C ALA A 256 -6.96 -21.80 12.71
N GLY A 257 -6.91 -20.48 12.76
CA GLY A 257 -7.59 -19.57 11.81
C GLY A 257 -8.43 -18.46 12.44
N ASP A 258 -8.65 -18.48 13.77
CA ASP A 258 -9.51 -17.51 14.46
C ASP A 258 -8.96 -16.07 14.47
N TRP A 259 -7.65 -15.92 14.22
CA TRP A 259 -6.91 -14.66 14.16
C TRP A 259 -6.53 -14.27 12.73
N SER A 260 -7.06 -14.98 11.76
CA SER A 260 -6.70 -14.81 10.35
C SER A 260 -7.71 -13.94 9.62
N VAL A 261 -7.26 -13.25 8.57
CA VAL A 261 -8.12 -12.48 7.67
C VAL A 261 -7.93 -12.99 6.25
N ASN A 262 -9.03 -13.30 5.57
CA ASN A 262 -9.00 -13.58 4.15
C ASN A 262 -8.86 -12.27 3.36
N VAL A 263 -7.94 -12.24 2.43
CA VAL A 263 -7.71 -11.14 1.50
C VAL A 263 -7.71 -11.69 0.08
N ALA A 264 -8.18 -10.92 -0.87
CA ALA A 264 -8.07 -11.24 -2.28
C ALA A 264 -6.96 -10.41 -2.90
N THR A 265 -6.24 -10.95 -3.85
CA THR A 265 -5.42 -10.15 -4.77
C THR A 265 -6.23 -9.89 -6.02
N ILE A 266 -6.35 -8.63 -6.40
CA ILE A 266 -7.10 -8.18 -7.57
C ILE A 266 -6.19 -7.37 -8.50
N ALA A 267 -6.48 -7.44 -9.79
CA ALA A 267 -5.99 -6.50 -10.78
C ALA A 267 -7.08 -5.48 -11.12
N VAL A 268 -6.67 -4.25 -11.36
CA VAL A 268 -7.58 -3.14 -11.69
C VAL A 268 -6.96 -2.31 -12.81
N ARG A 269 -7.76 -1.97 -13.84
CA ARG A 269 -7.37 -1.04 -14.91
C ARG A 269 -8.46 0.00 -15.16
N ASP A 270 -8.07 1.14 -15.71
CA ASP A 270 -9.03 2.12 -16.22
C ASP A 270 -9.58 1.63 -17.60
N ARG A 271 -10.89 1.45 -17.68
CA ARG A 271 -11.59 0.99 -18.90
C ARG A 271 -11.42 1.95 -20.08
N THR A 272 -11.17 3.23 -19.79
CA THR A 272 -11.02 4.26 -20.82
C THR A 272 -9.59 4.33 -21.39
N ALA A 273 -8.60 3.75 -20.69
CA ALA A 273 -7.22 3.69 -21.12
C ALA A 273 -7.02 2.57 -22.17
N ARG A 274 -7.39 2.84 -23.41
CA ARG A 274 -7.30 1.87 -24.52
C ARG A 274 -5.90 1.85 -25.11
N ARG A 275 -5.19 0.74 -24.89
CA ARG A 275 -3.89 0.42 -25.48
C ARG A 275 -3.84 -1.05 -25.87
N PRO A 276 -3.52 -1.40 -27.14
CA PRO A 276 -3.53 -2.80 -27.58
C PRO A 276 -2.69 -3.74 -26.70
N SER A 277 -1.53 -3.28 -26.21
CA SER A 277 -0.66 -4.04 -25.31
C SER A 277 -1.30 -4.29 -23.96
N LEU A 278 -1.97 -3.28 -23.37
CA LEU A 278 -2.69 -3.39 -22.11
C LEU A 278 -3.92 -4.29 -22.24
N ASP A 279 -4.64 -4.19 -23.34
CA ASP A 279 -5.82 -5.05 -23.62
C ASP A 279 -5.39 -6.52 -23.74
N ARG A 280 -4.33 -6.83 -24.51
CA ARG A 280 -3.78 -8.20 -24.59
C ARG A 280 -3.31 -8.75 -23.24
N LEU A 281 -2.59 -7.92 -22.46
CA LEU A 281 -2.15 -8.32 -21.13
C LEU A 281 -3.34 -8.58 -20.22
N TRP A 282 -4.36 -7.72 -20.25
CA TRP A 282 -5.58 -7.88 -19.45
C TRP A 282 -6.33 -9.17 -19.79
N ASP A 283 -6.50 -9.47 -21.08
CA ASP A 283 -7.20 -10.70 -21.52
C ASP A 283 -6.50 -11.96 -21.03
N ARG A 284 -5.16 -11.98 -21.04
CA ARG A 284 -4.37 -13.11 -20.50
C ARG A 284 -4.46 -13.19 -18.97
N LEU A 285 -4.39 -12.06 -18.31
CA LEU A 285 -4.53 -11.98 -16.86
C LEU A 285 -5.89 -12.54 -16.43
N VAL A 286 -6.97 -12.17 -17.11
CA VAL A 286 -8.32 -12.70 -16.85
C VAL A 286 -8.41 -14.19 -17.18
N ALA A 287 -7.77 -14.65 -18.26
CA ALA A 287 -7.79 -16.07 -18.65
C ALA A 287 -6.97 -16.96 -17.68
N THR A 288 -5.98 -16.41 -16.98
CA THR A 288 -5.17 -17.13 -15.98
C THR A 288 -5.67 -16.97 -14.55
N ALA A 289 -6.73 -16.17 -14.35
CA ALA A 289 -7.38 -16.00 -13.06
C ALA A 289 -8.09 -17.31 -12.64
N PRO A 290 -8.13 -17.64 -11.32
CA PRO A 290 -8.71 -18.88 -10.79
C PRO A 290 -10.23 -18.92 -10.93
#